data_d9b75a9f0189c00025cb36353a983439
#
_entry.id   d9b75a9f0189c00025cb36353a983439
#
_cell.length_a   1.000
_cell.length_b   1.000
_cell.length_c   1.000
_cell.angle_alpha   90.00
_cell.angle_beta   90.00
_cell.angle_gamma   90.00
#
_symmetry.space_group_name_H-M   'P 1'
#
loop_
_entity.id
_entity.type
_entity.pdbx_description
1 polymer ?
#
loop_
_entity_poly.entity_id
_entity_poly.type
_entity_poly.pdbx_seq_one_letter_code
_entity_poly.pdbx_strand_id
1 'polypeptide(L)'
;VASAGDLIKMAGLSSVYYLAADGKRYVFPNEQTYFSWYSDFSGVVTISQSELEALPLGANVTVRPGTKLVKITTSPKVYAVTANGNLLAVPDEATAATLYGANWNKKIIDVPDAFFTNYKISAAIVSATAYPQGSLVKFGASADVFYINADGTASKIANEAALTANRFKMADVITATIVKPTEGVAIAAAVATLTDTSSGAGGVIGAGTGLTVALASDTPASATVITDTTATTGNGQANVSFVKVNFTAAADGDVMVKNLKFKRSGISADTDLDGLFLYDGITRLTDASSISSNYVTFNNASGLFTVAKGTIKAITLKGDMYFAATSGKTIGMNLIAAADVITNGAAVSGSFPISGNLMSTANATDLGK
;
A
#
# COMPACT_ATOMS: atom_id res chain seq x y z
N VAL A 1 -4.67 6.91 30.61
CA VAL A 1 -4.86 5.97 29.47
C VAL A 1 -5.21 6.80 28.26
N ALA A 2 -4.45 6.66 27.19
CA ALA A 2 -4.71 7.35 25.93
C ALA A 2 -5.95 6.81 25.24
N SER A 3 -6.67 7.68 24.54
CA SER A 3 -7.91 7.37 23.83
C SER A 3 -7.76 7.66 22.32
N ALA A 4 -8.64 7.06 21.51
CA ALA A 4 -8.66 7.34 20.07
C ALA A 4 -8.86 8.86 19.83
N GLY A 5 -8.03 9.42 18.95
CA GLY A 5 -7.96 10.85 18.68
C GLY A 5 -6.81 11.58 19.39
N ASP A 6 -6.17 10.96 20.37
CA ASP A 6 -5.08 11.57 21.11
C ASP A 6 -3.77 11.56 20.32
N LEU A 7 -2.98 12.60 20.57
CA LEU A 7 -1.57 12.63 20.21
C LEU A 7 -0.77 12.09 21.41
N ILE A 8 0.08 11.10 21.17
CA ILE A 8 0.83 10.42 22.22
C ILE A 8 2.32 10.38 21.93
N LYS A 9 3.11 10.41 22.98
CA LYS A 9 4.56 10.16 22.93
C LYS A 9 5.04 9.41 24.17
N MET A 10 6.19 8.78 24.10
CA MET A 10 6.88 8.24 25.25
C MET A 10 7.80 9.30 25.88
N ALA A 11 7.93 9.29 27.18
CA ALA A 11 8.90 10.16 27.88
C ALA A 11 10.32 9.89 27.36
N GLY A 12 11.08 10.95 27.12
CA GLY A 12 12.47 10.88 26.64
C GLY A 12 12.63 10.63 25.13
N LEU A 13 11.54 10.41 24.37
CA LEU A 13 11.56 10.31 22.92
C LEU A 13 10.86 11.50 22.25
N SER A 14 11.34 11.87 21.06
CA SER A 14 10.77 12.94 20.24
C SER A 14 9.65 12.47 19.31
N SER A 15 9.52 11.17 19.11
CA SER A 15 8.50 10.60 18.20
C SER A 15 7.10 10.87 18.75
N VAL A 16 6.26 11.50 17.93
CA VAL A 16 4.84 11.73 18.22
C VAL A 16 4.01 10.82 17.33
N TYR A 17 2.96 10.27 17.91
CA TYR A 17 2.01 9.38 17.24
C TYR A 17 0.59 9.92 17.40
N TYR A 18 -0.26 9.64 16.43
CA TYR A 18 -1.70 9.77 16.52
C TYR A 18 -2.32 8.41 16.84
N LEU A 19 -3.12 8.30 17.89
CA LEU A 19 -3.86 7.08 18.22
C LEU A 19 -5.20 7.12 17.49
N ALA A 20 -5.36 6.26 16.49
CA ALA A 20 -6.56 6.24 15.67
C ALA A 20 -7.69 5.37 16.26
N ALA A 21 -8.88 5.50 15.70
CA ALA A 21 -10.06 4.74 16.10
C ALA A 21 -9.93 3.22 15.88
N ASP A 22 -9.00 2.79 15.00
CA ASP A 22 -8.67 1.37 14.78
C ASP A 22 -7.75 0.78 15.86
N GLY A 23 -7.42 1.55 16.90
CA GLY A 23 -6.57 1.16 18.01
C GLY A 23 -5.07 1.14 17.67
N LYS A 24 -4.66 1.62 16.49
CA LYS A 24 -3.25 1.70 16.10
C LYS A 24 -2.68 3.09 16.29
N ARG A 25 -1.37 3.15 16.53
CA ARG A 25 -0.61 4.40 16.58
C ARG A 25 0.04 4.69 15.22
N TYR A 26 -0.16 5.91 14.72
CA TYR A 26 0.37 6.40 13.45
C TYR A 26 1.46 7.43 13.70
N VAL A 27 2.69 7.18 13.22
CA VAL A 27 3.83 8.05 13.52
C VAL A 27 3.90 9.25 12.57
N PHE A 28 4.23 10.41 13.09
CA PHE A 28 4.61 11.56 12.28
C PHE A 28 6.09 11.44 11.91
N PRO A 29 6.43 11.30 10.60
CA PRO A 29 7.81 11.07 10.20
C PRO A 29 8.72 12.26 10.43
N ASN A 30 8.16 13.47 10.47
CA ASN A 30 8.88 14.73 10.71
C ASN A 30 7.93 15.83 11.19
N GLU A 31 8.55 16.94 11.63
CA GLU A 31 7.85 18.12 12.15
C GLU A 31 6.98 18.80 11.08
N GLN A 32 7.42 18.86 9.83
CA GLN A 32 6.65 19.49 8.74
C GLN A 32 5.33 18.76 8.49
N THR A 33 5.36 17.41 8.53
CA THR A 33 4.15 16.60 8.44
C THR A 33 3.24 16.84 9.64
N TYR A 34 3.81 16.87 10.86
CA TYR A 34 3.04 17.17 12.07
C TYR A 34 2.34 18.53 11.97
N PHE A 35 3.06 19.57 11.61
CA PHE A 35 2.51 20.93 11.49
C PHE A 35 1.59 21.13 10.28
N SER A 36 1.47 20.19 9.38
CA SER A 36 0.39 20.23 8.40
C SER A 36 -0.99 19.90 9.02
N TRP A 37 -1.03 19.18 10.15
CA TRP A 37 -2.24 18.74 10.85
C TRP A 37 -2.52 19.54 12.13
N TYR A 38 -1.49 19.89 12.88
CA TYR A 38 -1.58 20.52 14.22
C TYR A 38 -0.84 21.84 14.24
N SER A 39 -1.21 22.73 15.17
CA SER A 39 -0.60 24.05 15.27
C SER A 39 0.55 24.12 16.26
N ASP A 40 0.51 23.25 17.27
CA ASP A 40 1.49 23.17 18.36
C ASP A 40 1.50 21.76 18.99
N PHE A 41 2.37 21.55 19.96
CA PHE A 41 2.50 20.28 20.68
C PHE A 41 1.71 20.23 22.00
N SER A 42 0.89 21.22 22.31
CA SER A 42 0.19 21.32 23.61
C SER A 42 -0.76 20.16 23.90
N GLY A 43 -1.32 19.55 22.83
CA GLY A 43 -2.21 18.40 22.92
C GLY A 43 -1.50 17.04 23.01
N VAL A 44 -0.15 16.99 23.08
CA VAL A 44 0.57 15.71 23.10
C VAL A 44 0.65 15.15 24.51
N VAL A 45 0.06 13.98 24.72
CA VAL A 45 0.03 13.26 25.98
C VAL A 45 1.26 12.35 26.09
N THR A 46 1.95 12.42 27.21
CA THR A 46 3.06 11.52 27.49
C THR A 46 2.52 10.24 28.16
N ILE A 47 2.83 9.09 27.59
CA ILE A 47 2.44 7.78 28.10
C ILE A 47 3.65 6.95 28.48
N SER A 48 3.46 5.86 29.22
CA SER A 48 4.53 4.94 29.60
C SER A 48 4.99 4.10 28.41
N GLN A 49 6.18 3.51 28.53
CA GLN A 49 6.71 2.58 27.52
C GLN A 49 5.78 1.38 27.33
N SER A 50 5.30 0.79 28.39
CA SER A 50 4.40 -0.36 28.35
C SER A 50 3.07 -0.05 27.66
N GLU A 51 2.51 1.15 27.85
CA GLU A 51 1.31 1.59 27.14
C GLU A 51 1.59 1.79 25.65
N LEU A 52 2.73 2.41 25.30
CA LEU A 52 3.09 2.61 23.90
C LEU A 52 3.32 1.30 23.16
N GLU A 53 4.00 0.34 23.78
CA GLU A 53 4.31 -0.98 23.22
C GLU A 53 3.04 -1.83 23.02
N ALA A 54 2.03 -1.66 23.86
CA ALA A 54 0.74 -2.35 23.74
C ALA A 54 -0.09 -1.87 22.54
N LEU A 55 0.20 -0.69 21.99
CA LEU A 55 -0.50 -0.13 20.83
C LEU A 55 0.18 -0.59 19.54
N PRO A 56 -0.50 -1.35 18.65
CA PRO A 56 0.07 -1.75 17.37
C PRO A 56 0.48 -0.53 16.53
N LEU A 57 1.60 -0.67 15.81
CA LEU A 57 2.03 0.36 14.87
C LEU A 57 1.16 0.31 13.62
N GLY A 58 0.64 1.47 13.19
CA GLY A 58 -0.03 1.68 11.93
C GLY A 58 0.98 2.06 10.82
N ALA A 59 0.62 3.03 9.98
CA ALA A 59 1.49 3.58 8.96
C ALA A 59 2.09 4.93 9.41
N ASN A 60 2.94 5.53 8.56
CA ASN A 60 3.39 6.90 8.75
C ASN A 60 2.31 7.88 8.28
N VAL A 61 2.09 8.93 9.04
CA VAL A 61 1.22 10.05 8.65
C VAL A 61 1.83 10.78 7.46
N THR A 62 1.02 11.14 6.47
CA THR A 62 1.44 12.00 5.35
C THR A 62 1.03 13.45 5.57
N VAL A 63 1.56 14.37 4.77
CA VAL A 63 1.16 15.78 4.79
C VAL A 63 -0.36 15.88 4.57
N ARG A 64 -1.00 16.76 5.32
CA ARG A 64 -2.46 16.94 5.27
C ARG A 64 -2.92 17.31 3.86
N PRO A 65 -3.97 16.65 3.34
CA PRO A 65 -4.51 16.96 2.03
C PRO A 65 -4.85 18.43 1.84
N GLY A 66 -4.52 18.99 0.68
CA GLY A 66 -4.89 20.33 0.26
C GLY A 66 -4.13 21.48 0.95
N THR A 67 -3.29 21.22 1.94
CA THR A 67 -2.61 22.29 2.71
C THR A 67 -1.29 22.72 2.09
N LYS A 68 -0.49 21.77 1.66
CA LYS A 68 0.85 21.97 1.08
C LYS A 68 1.02 21.14 -0.17
N LEU A 69 1.98 21.56 -0.99
CA LEU A 69 2.53 20.76 -2.07
C LEU A 69 3.71 19.95 -1.54
N VAL A 70 4.01 18.83 -2.17
CA VAL A 70 5.16 18.01 -1.80
C VAL A 70 6.02 17.69 -3.01
N LYS A 71 7.31 17.50 -2.78
CA LYS A 71 8.24 16.92 -3.76
C LYS A 71 9.25 16.03 -3.04
N ILE A 72 9.85 15.10 -3.77
CA ILE A 72 11.00 14.34 -3.31
C ILE A 72 12.26 15.19 -3.55
N THR A 73 13.22 15.14 -2.64
CA THR A 73 14.45 15.96 -2.72
C THR A 73 15.24 15.73 -4.00
N THR A 74 15.20 14.52 -4.53
CA THR A 74 15.94 14.07 -5.72
C THR A 74 15.20 14.30 -7.04
N SER A 75 13.98 14.88 -7.03
CA SER A 75 13.19 15.12 -8.24
C SER A 75 12.54 16.51 -8.22
N PRO A 76 12.52 17.22 -9.36
CA PRO A 76 11.86 18.52 -9.47
C PRO A 76 10.32 18.40 -9.54
N LYS A 77 9.75 17.22 -9.67
CA LYS A 77 8.31 17.03 -9.78
C LYS A 77 7.60 17.41 -8.50
N VAL A 78 6.59 18.27 -8.61
CA VAL A 78 5.75 18.74 -7.50
C VAL A 78 4.40 18.06 -7.56
N TYR A 79 3.84 17.77 -6.40
CA TYR A 79 2.57 17.07 -6.26
C TYR A 79 1.65 17.77 -5.27
N ALA A 80 0.36 17.78 -5.55
CA ALA A 80 -0.68 18.06 -4.58
C ALA A 80 -1.02 16.77 -3.80
N VAL A 81 -1.18 16.88 -2.49
CA VAL A 81 -1.60 15.77 -1.62
C VAL A 81 -3.11 15.75 -1.53
N THR A 82 -3.70 14.60 -1.78
CA THR A 82 -5.14 14.34 -1.56
C THR A 82 -5.31 13.23 -0.51
N ALA A 83 -6.55 12.83 -0.23
CA ALA A 83 -6.83 11.84 0.81
C ALA A 83 -5.98 10.57 0.67
N ASN A 84 -5.65 9.95 1.80
CA ASN A 84 -4.87 8.70 1.90
C ASN A 84 -3.46 8.80 1.30
N GLY A 85 -2.85 9.99 1.35
CA GLY A 85 -1.50 10.20 0.81
C GLY A 85 -1.39 10.05 -0.71
N ASN A 86 -2.50 10.16 -1.46
CA ASN A 86 -2.45 10.15 -2.91
C ASN A 86 -1.86 11.46 -3.43
N LEU A 87 -1.01 11.36 -4.44
CA LEU A 87 -0.31 12.46 -5.07
C LEU A 87 -0.82 12.69 -6.48
N LEU A 88 -1.28 13.91 -6.76
CA LEU A 88 -1.58 14.38 -8.11
C LEU A 88 -0.41 15.23 -8.59
N ALA A 89 0.24 14.85 -9.69
CA ALA A 89 1.33 15.63 -10.25
C ALA A 89 0.82 17.01 -10.72
N VAL A 90 1.52 18.06 -10.34
CA VAL A 90 1.29 19.40 -10.88
C VAL A 90 1.99 19.45 -12.25
N PRO A 91 1.25 19.67 -13.35
CA PRO A 91 1.79 19.49 -14.70
C PRO A 91 2.87 20.52 -15.05
N ASP A 92 2.68 21.76 -14.59
CA ASP A 92 3.56 22.89 -14.91
C ASP A 92 3.44 24.03 -13.89
N GLU A 93 4.34 25.00 -14.00
CA GLU A 93 4.40 26.17 -13.14
C GLU A 93 3.17 27.07 -13.29
N ALA A 94 2.62 27.19 -14.50
CA ALA A 94 1.45 28.02 -14.77
C ALA A 94 0.22 27.49 -14.02
N THR A 95 0.01 26.18 -14.00
CA THR A 95 -1.02 25.51 -13.20
C THR A 95 -0.81 25.75 -11.71
N ALA A 96 0.44 25.60 -11.24
CA ALA A 96 0.78 25.86 -9.83
C ALA A 96 0.48 27.31 -9.44
N ALA A 97 0.91 28.28 -10.25
CA ALA A 97 0.67 29.69 -10.01
C ALA A 97 -0.81 30.06 -10.06
N THR A 98 -1.56 29.46 -10.99
CA THR A 98 -3.01 29.67 -11.11
C THR A 98 -3.74 29.19 -9.85
N LEU A 99 -3.43 28.01 -9.34
CA LEU A 99 -4.17 27.43 -8.22
C LEU A 99 -3.67 27.92 -6.86
N TYR A 100 -2.37 28.10 -6.68
CA TYR A 100 -1.75 28.38 -5.37
C TYR A 100 -1.17 29.79 -5.24
N GLY A 101 -1.28 30.61 -6.31
CA GLY A 101 -0.78 31.99 -6.36
C GLY A 101 0.72 32.09 -6.67
N ALA A 102 1.20 33.33 -6.86
CA ALA A 102 2.59 33.61 -7.26
C ALA A 102 3.66 33.05 -6.29
N ASN A 103 3.30 32.79 -5.04
CA ASN A 103 4.19 32.22 -4.02
C ASN A 103 3.99 30.71 -3.83
N TRP A 104 3.46 30.01 -4.82
CA TRP A 104 3.18 28.58 -4.74
C TRP A 104 4.40 27.73 -4.31
N ASN A 105 5.61 28.11 -4.76
CA ASN A 105 6.86 27.44 -4.42
C ASN A 105 7.16 27.45 -2.91
N LYS A 106 6.69 28.48 -2.16
CA LYS A 106 6.82 28.53 -0.69
C LYS A 106 5.89 27.57 0.04
N LYS A 107 4.94 26.96 -0.67
CA LYS A 107 4.04 25.95 -0.12
C LYS A 107 4.59 24.52 -0.27
N ILE A 108 5.75 24.33 -0.89
CA ILE A 108 6.34 23.03 -1.12
C ILE A 108 7.05 22.53 0.13
N ILE A 109 6.77 21.29 0.50
CA ILE A 109 7.52 20.52 1.50
C ILE A 109 8.40 19.51 0.77
N ASP A 110 9.69 19.52 1.07
CA ASP A 110 10.62 18.49 0.63
C ASP A 110 10.42 17.25 1.51
N VAL A 111 9.97 16.16 0.87
CA VAL A 111 9.80 14.87 1.54
C VAL A 111 11.07 14.05 1.32
N PRO A 112 11.75 13.62 2.40
CA PRO A 112 12.88 12.71 2.28
C PRO A 112 12.50 11.43 1.54
N ASP A 113 13.41 10.90 0.73
CA ASP A 113 13.18 9.71 -0.11
C ASP A 113 12.63 8.51 0.69
N ALA A 114 13.14 8.30 1.91
CA ALA A 114 12.68 7.24 2.80
C ALA A 114 11.18 7.34 3.17
N PHE A 115 10.63 8.56 3.22
CA PHE A 115 9.22 8.81 3.55
C PHE A 115 8.33 9.03 2.34
N PHE A 116 8.91 9.22 1.16
CA PHE A 116 8.13 9.37 -0.07
C PHE A 116 7.37 8.10 -0.43
N THR A 117 7.85 6.93 0.01
CA THR A 117 7.18 5.63 -0.12
C THR A 117 5.85 5.55 0.65
N ASN A 118 5.59 6.48 1.58
CA ASN A 118 4.30 6.59 2.28
C ASN A 118 3.20 7.19 1.41
N TYR A 119 3.57 7.76 0.26
CA TYR A 119 2.64 8.38 -0.68
C TYR A 119 2.39 7.48 -1.88
N LYS A 120 1.27 7.71 -2.57
CA LYS A 120 0.89 7.00 -3.80
C LYS A 120 0.75 7.97 -4.95
N ILE A 121 1.56 7.81 -5.99
CA ILE A 121 1.45 8.65 -7.19
C ILE A 121 0.24 8.16 -7.99
N SER A 122 -0.72 9.07 -8.19
CA SER A 122 -1.89 8.83 -9.05
C SER A 122 -1.52 8.97 -10.53
N ALA A 123 -2.24 8.25 -11.40
CA ALA A 123 -2.19 8.49 -12.83
C ALA A 123 -2.87 9.83 -13.23
N ALA A 124 -3.79 10.34 -12.39
CA ALA A 124 -4.40 11.64 -12.57
C ALA A 124 -3.43 12.75 -12.19
N ILE A 125 -3.54 13.88 -12.87
CA ILE A 125 -2.78 15.11 -12.63
C ILE A 125 -3.69 16.22 -12.10
N VAL A 126 -3.10 17.27 -11.53
CA VAL A 126 -3.83 18.47 -11.11
C VAL A 126 -4.39 19.18 -12.36
N SER A 127 -5.68 19.51 -12.33
CA SER A 127 -6.32 20.34 -13.36
C SER A 127 -6.11 21.82 -13.08
N ALA A 128 -5.81 22.62 -14.10
CA ALA A 128 -5.71 24.08 -13.96
C ALA A 128 -7.05 24.76 -13.64
N THR A 129 -8.18 24.05 -13.78
CA THR A 129 -9.54 24.58 -13.60
C THR A 129 -10.25 24.05 -12.36
N ALA A 130 -9.57 23.22 -11.52
CA ALA A 130 -10.16 22.64 -10.32
C ALA A 130 -9.13 22.51 -9.19
N TYR A 131 -9.51 22.94 -7.99
CA TYR A 131 -8.67 22.72 -6.80
C TYR A 131 -8.69 21.25 -6.39
N PRO A 132 -7.55 20.67 -6.01
CA PRO A 132 -7.50 19.33 -5.45
C PRO A 132 -8.32 19.22 -4.15
N GLN A 133 -8.83 18.01 -3.89
CA GLN A 133 -9.50 17.68 -2.62
C GLN A 133 -8.65 18.12 -1.42
N GLY A 134 -9.32 18.69 -0.41
CA GLY A 134 -8.70 19.17 0.82
C GLY A 134 -8.30 20.63 0.79
N SER A 135 -8.25 21.27 -0.38
CA SER A 135 -7.89 22.68 -0.50
C SER A 135 -8.89 23.56 0.26
N LEU A 136 -8.36 24.55 0.98
CA LEU A 136 -9.13 25.61 1.63
C LEU A 136 -9.09 26.85 0.73
N VAL A 137 -10.23 27.32 0.28
CA VAL A 137 -10.29 28.33 -0.77
C VAL A 137 -11.30 29.43 -0.44
N LYS A 138 -10.93 30.68 -0.70
CA LYS A 138 -11.83 31.85 -0.76
C LYS A 138 -12.13 32.18 -2.21
N PHE A 139 -13.42 32.36 -2.54
CA PHE A 139 -13.85 32.71 -3.89
C PHE A 139 -14.36 34.15 -3.95
N GLY A 140 -13.83 34.90 -4.89
CA GLY A 140 -14.21 36.30 -5.08
C GLY A 140 -13.86 37.20 -3.89
N ALA A 141 -14.66 38.24 -3.67
CA ALA A 141 -14.48 39.19 -2.57
C ALA A 141 -15.05 38.73 -1.21
N SER A 142 -15.68 37.55 -1.16
CA SER A 142 -16.27 37.02 0.08
C SER A 142 -15.17 36.64 1.10
N ALA A 143 -15.47 36.83 2.38
CA ALA A 143 -14.66 36.33 3.47
C ALA A 143 -14.85 34.83 3.72
N ASP A 144 -15.84 34.22 3.07
CA ASP A 144 -16.17 32.81 3.25
C ASP A 144 -15.05 31.87 2.81
N VAL A 145 -14.75 30.89 3.65
CA VAL A 145 -13.78 29.83 3.35
C VAL A 145 -14.53 28.57 2.98
N PHE A 146 -14.07 27.92 1.92
CA PHE A 146 -14.64 26.66 1.43
C PHE A 146 -13.60 25.56 1.47
N TYR A 147 -14.05 24.35 1.81
CA TYR A 147 -13.29 23.12 1.71
C TYR A 147 -13.67 22.39 0.42
N ILE A 148 -12.69 21.96 -0.36
CA ILE A 148 -12.93 21.20 -1.60
C ILE A 148 -13.08 19.71 -1.27
N ASN A 149 -14.26 19.16 -1.55
CA ASN A 149 -14.61 17.76 -1.31
C ASN A 149 -14.01 16.81 -2.37
N ALA A 150 -14.09 15.52 -2.11
CA ALA A 150 -13.61 14.47 -3.04
C ALA A 150 -14.36 14.45 -4.38
N ASP A 151 -15.63 14.84 -4.37
CA ASP A 151 -16.49 14.96 -5.56
C ASP A 151 -16.31 16.27 -6.34
N GLY A 152 -15.37 17.12 -5.88
CA GLY A 152 -15.09 18.43 -6.46
C GLY A 152 -16.05 19.55 -6.03
N THR A 153 -17.05 19.29 -5.20
CA THR A 153 -17.91 20.35 -4.64
C THR A 153 -17.17 21.17 -3.57
N ALA A 154 -17.66 22.40 -3.31
CA ALA A 154 -17.07 23.32 -2.33
C ALA A 154 -17.99 23.47 -1.11
N SER A 155 -17.62 22.90 0.03
CA SER A 155 -18.36 23.02 1.29
C SER A 155 -17.97 24.27 2.04
N LYS A 156 -18.91 25.18 2.28
CA LYS A 156 -18.68 26.39 3.08
C LYS A 156 -18.38 26.00 4.54
N ILE A 157 -17.32 26.56 5.11
CA ILE A 157 -17.05 26.50 6.57
C ILE A 157 -17.90 27.57 7.24
N ALA A 158 -18.85 27.14 8.07
CA ALA A 158 -19.92 27.99 8.58
C ALA A 158 -19.43 29.17 9.44
N ASN A 159 -18.38 28.95 10.23
CA ASN A 159 -17.83 29.94 11.16
C ASN A 159 -16.42 29.54 11.63
N GLU A 160 -15.79 30.41 12.43
CA GLU A 160 -14.46 30.18 12.99
C GLU A 160 -14.39 28.97 13.93
N ALA A 161 -15.46 28.69 14.67
CA ALA A 161 -15.53 27.49 15.51
C ALA A 161 -15.46 26.21 14.71
N ALA A 162 -16.17 26.16 13.58
CA ALA A 162 -16.09 25.01 12.64
C ALA A 162 -14.71 24.89 11.98
N LEU A 163 -14.07 26.02 11.65
CA LEU A 163 -12.71 26.03 11.11
C LEU A 163 -11.71 25.43 12.13
N THR A 164 -11.77 25.91 13.38
CA THR A 164 -10.91 25.44 14.48
C THR A 164 -11.19 23.99 14.84
N ALA A 165 -12.47 23.60 14.93
CA ALA A 165 -12.88 22.23 15.26
C ALA A 165 -12.38 21.19 14.24
N ASN A 166 -12.21 21.61 12.98
CA ASN A 166 -11.61 20.77 11.94
C ASN A 166 -10.09 20.96 11.81
N ARG A 167 -9.45 21.70 12.73
CA ARG A 167 -7.99 21.98 12.72
C ARG A 167 -7.52 22.64 11.43
N PHE A 168 -8.39 23.42 10.76
CA PHE A 168 -8.03 24.21 9.60
C PHE A 168 -7.30 25.48 10.01
N LYS A 169 -6.36 25.94 9.17
CA LYS A 169 -5.55 27.14 9.43
C LYS A 169 -5.80 28.18 8.36
N MET A 170 -6.02 29.41 8.78
CA MET A 170 -6.17 30.53 7.84
C MET A 170 -4.93 30.75 6.96
N ALA A 171 -3.74 30.36 7.44
CA ALA A 171 -2.49 30.42 6.67
C ALA A 171 -2.47 29.46 5.46
N ASP A 172 -3.31 28.42 5.46
CA ASP A 172 -3.41 27.48 4.35
C ASP A 172 -4.49 27.86 3.33
N VAL A 173 -5.30 28.90 3.62
CA VAL A 173 -6.38 29.35 2.73
C VAL A 173 -5.81 30.00 1.48
N ILE A 174 -6.30 29.58 0.34
CA ILE A 174 -5.95 30.09 -0.99
C ILE A 174 -7.01 31.11 -1.44
N THR A 175 -6.59 32.21 -2.04
CA THR A 175 -7.52 33.10 -2.78
C THR A 175 -7.70 32.59 -4.19
N ALA A 176 -8.92 32.26 -4.57
CA ALA A 176 -9.22 31.65 -5.85
C ALA A 176 -9.03 32.61 -7.03
N THR A 177 -8.49 32.05 -8.09
CA THR A 177 -8.41 32.67 -9.44
C THR A 177 -9.36 31.99 -10.43
N ILE A 178 -9.96 30.87 -10.04
CA ILE A 178 -10.89 30.08 -10.86
C ILE A 178 -12.32 30.16 -10.28
N VAL A 179 -13.28 29.75 -11.08
CA VAL A 179 -14.72 29.79 -10.72
C VAL A 179 -15.00 28.82 -9.56
N LYS A 180 -15.86 29.25 -8.62
CA LYS A 180 -16.32 28.44 -7.51
C LYS A 180 -17.08 27.21 -8.05
N PRO A 181 -16.74 25.99 -7.62
CA PRO A 181 -17.51 24.79 -7.94
C PRO A 181 -18.91 24.84 -7.33
N THR A 182 -19.72 23.84 -7.69
CA THR A 182 -21.03 23.62 -7.06
C THR A 182 -20.87 23.53 -5.56
N GLU A 183 -21.79 24.13 -4.82
CA GLU A 183 -21.74 24.16 -3.35
C GLU A 183 -22.17 22.83 -2.78
N GLY A 184 -21.34 22.29 -1.87
CA GLY A 184 -21.62 21.09 -1.10
C GLY A 184 -22.29 21.42 0.24
N VAL A 185 -22.50 20.40 1.07
CA VAL A 185 -23.05 20.57 2.43
C VAL A 185 -22.09 21.38 3.28
N ALA A 186 -22.61 22.41 3.98
CA ALA A 186 -21.78 23.27 4.81
C ALA A 186 -21.16 22.50 6.01
N ILE A 187 -19.93 22.83 6.35
CA ILE A 187 -19.22 22.29 7.52
C ILE A 187 -19.50 23.20 8.71
N ALA A 188 -20.41 22.80 9.60
CA ALA A 188 -20.82 23.58 10.77
C ALA A 188 -20.19 23.14 12.10
N ALA A 189 -19.57 21.96 12.14
CA ALA A 189 -18.94 21.36 13.32
C ALA A 189 -17.72 20.53 12.92
N ALA A 190 -17.08 19.88 13.89
CA ALA A 190 -16.03 18.90 13.63
C ALA A 190 -16.58 17.75 12.76
N VAL A 191 -15.85 17.41 11.71
CA VAL A 191 -16.13 16.27 10.83
C VAL A 191 -15.05 15.22 11.07
N ALA A 192 -15.46 14.04 11.53
CA ALA A 192 -14.54 12.99 11.95
C ALA A 192 -13.51 12.62 10.85
N THR A 193 -13.95 12.52 9.59
CA THR A 193 -13.06 12.20 8.46
C THR A 193 -12.05 13.31 8.13
N LEU A 194 -12.31 14.56 8.53
CA LEU A 194 -11.41 15.70 8.34
C LEU A 194 -10.43 15.87 9.50
N THR A 195 -10.79 15.37 10.67
CA THR A 195 -9.95 15.43 11.88
C THR A 195 -9.18 14.14 12.14
N ASP A 196 -9.54 13.04 11.47
CA ASP A 196 -8.81 11.78 11.57
C ASP A 196 -7.46 11.88 10.83
N THR A 197 -6.40 12.01 11.61
CA THR A 197 -5.03 12.11 11.10
C THR A 197 -4.54 10.83 10.45
N SER A 198 -5.12 9.67 10.82
CA SER A 198 -4.80 8.39 10.17
C SER A 198 -5.29 8.33 8.72
N SER A 199 -6.28 9.14 8.35
CA SER A 199 -6.74 9.31 6.96
C SER A 199 -5.67 9.97 6.07
N GLY A 200 -4.70 10.65 6.67
CA GLY A 200 -3.49 11.14 6.02
C GLY A 200 -2.35 10.12 6.03
N ALA A 201 -2.50 8.99 6.71
CA ALA A 201 -1.51 7.94 6.64
C ALA A 201 -1.59 7.24 5.27
N GLY A 202 -0.52 7.27 4.52
CA GLY A 202 -0.43 6.54 3.26
C GLY A 202 -0.53 5.04 3.52
N GLY A 203 -1.73 4.52 3.40
CA GLY A 203 -2.01 3.10 3.56
C GLY A 203 -2.84 2.72 4.78
N VAL A 204 -4.09 2.94 4.80
CA VAL A 204 -5.15 1.92 4.81
C VAL A 204 -6.21 2.43 3.86
N ILE A 205 -6.01 2.26 2.60
CA ILE A 205 -7.14 2.18 1.69
C ILE A 205 -8.00 1.08 2.29
N GLY A 206 -9.27 1.36 2.54
CA GLY A 206 -10.19 0.32 2.99
C GLY A 206 -9.92 -0.95 2.21
N ALA A 207 -9.93 -2.10 2.87
CA ALA A 207 -9.67 -3.37 2.20
C ALA A 207 -10.50 -3.42 0.94
N GLY A 208 -9.85 -3.65 -0.21
CA GLY A 208 -10.56 -3.82 -1.47
C GLY A 208 -11.59 -4.93 -1.32
N THR A 209 -12.76 -4.78 -1.94
CA THR A 209 -13.84 -5.77 -1.82
C THR A 209 -13.58 -7.02 -2.63
N GLY A 210 -12.70 -6.96 -3.64
CA GLY A 210 -12.45 -8.08 -4.55
C GLY A 210 -11.00 -8.26 -4.96
N LEU A 211 -10.61 -9.53 -5.10
CA LEU A 211 -9.34 -9.97 -5.67
C LEU A 211 -9.62 -11.02 -6.76
N THR A 212 -9.25 -10.71 -7.99
CA THR A 212 -9.32 -11.68 -9.08
C THR A 212 -7.96 -12.36 -9.25
N VAL A 213 -7.97 -13.70 -9.31
CA VAL A 213 -6.77 -14.51 -9.43
C VAL A 213 -6.78 -15.26 -10.76
N ALA A 214 -5.70 -15.21 -11.51
CA ALA A 214 -5.59 -15.83 -12.82
C ALA A 214 -4.16 -16.36 -13.07
N LEU A 215 -4.04 -17.35 -13.94
CA LEU A 215 -2.73 -17.79 -14.43
C LEU A 215 -2.08 -16.64 -15.21
N ALA A 216 -0.82 -16.37 -14.94
CA ALA A 216 -0.09 -15.38 -15.72
C ALA A 216 0.23 -15.93 -17.12
N SER A 217 0.13 -15.08 -18.14
CA SER A 217 0.42 -15.49 -19.54
C SER A 217 1.88 -15.90 -19.76
N ASP A 218 2.76 -15.43 -18.89
CA ASP A 218 4.18 -15.76 -18.83
C ASP A 218 4.51 -16.77 -17.72
N THR A 219 3.52 -17.59 -17.30
CA THR A 219 3.79 -18.72 -16.42
C THR A 219 4.83 -19.65 -17.06
N PRO A 220 5.78 -20.19 -16.26
CA PRO A 220 6.85 -21.02 -16.81
C PRO A 220 6.32 -22.17 -17.70
N ALA A 221 6.89 -22.32 -18.88
CA ALA A 221 6.60 -23.47 -19.74
C ALA A 221 7.17 -24.76 -19.12
N SER A 222 6.66 -25.93 -19.56
CA SER A 222 7.23 -27.22 -19.20
C SER A 222 8.72 -27.25 -19.55
N ALA A 223 9.53 -27.72 -18.61
CA ALA A 223 10.97 -27.78 -18.75
C ALA A 223 11.53 -29.02 -18.04
N THR A 224 12.74 -29.41 -18.41
CA THR A 224 13.50 -30.40 -17.66
C THR A 224 14.20 -29.73 -16.50
N VAL A 225 14.02 -30.28 -15.30
CA VAL A 225 14.70 -29.87 -14.07
C VAL A 225 15.74 -30.93 -13.69
N ILE A 226 16.91 -30.46 -13.29
CA ILE A 226 18.06 -31.31 -13.06
C ILE A 226 18.13 -31.79 -11.62
N THR A 227 18.33 -33.07 -11.45
CA THR A 227 18.64 -33.72 -10.16
C THR A 227 19.97 -34.48 -10.28
N ASP A 228 20.57 -34.83 -9.16
CA ASP A 228 21.80 -35.61 -9.12
C ASP A 228 21.67 -36.74 -8.10
N THR A 229 21.25 -37.92 -8.56
CA THR A 229 21.06 -39.07 -7.69
C THR A 229 22.39 -39.71 -7.23
N THR A 230 23.53 -39.23 -7.74
CA THR A 230 24.87 -39.71 -7.31
C THR A 230 25.43 -38.84 -6.19
N ALA A 231 24.87 -37.64 -5.98
CA ALA A 231 25.27 -36.77 -4.89
C ALA A 231 24.84 -37.34 -3.53
N THR A 232 25.66 -37.21 -2.54
CA THR A 232 25.36 -37.64 -1.17
C THR A 232 24.94 -36.45 -0.29
N THR A 233 25.17 -35.27 -0.76
CA THR A 233 24.80 -33.99 -0.09
C THR A 233 24.62 -32.90 -1.14
N GLY A 234 23.83 -31.89 -0.83
CA GLY A 234 23.60 -30.73 -1.68
C GLY A 234 22.17 -30.64 -2.19
N ASN A 235 21.90 -29.67 -3.03
CA ASN A 235 20.60 -29.45 -3.64
C ASN A 235 20.66 -29.89 -5.11
N GLY A 236 19.55 -30.31 -5.66
CA GLY A 236 19.33 -30.40 -7.10
C GLY A 236 19.27 -28.98 -7.69
N GLN A 237 18.58 -28.83 -8.82
CA GLN A 237 18.41 -27.51 -9.42
C GLN A 237 17.65 -26.58 -8.46
N ALA A 238 18.27 -25.46 -8.10
CA ALA A 238 17.67 -24.45 -7.24
C ALA A 238 16.81 -23.46 -8.05
N ASN A 239 15.87 -22.83 -7.36
CA ASN A 239 15.08 -21.72 -7.89
C ASN A 239 14.22 -22.06 -9.13
N VAL A 240 13.77 -23.31 -9.23
CA VAL A 240 12.88 -23.76 -10.29
C VAL A 240 11.54 -23.04 -10.19
N SER A 241 11.13 -22.34 -11.24
CA SER A 241 9.85 -21.66 -11.30
C SER A 241 8.74 -22.63 -11.75
N PHE A 242 7.71 -22.84 -10.92
CA PHE A 242 6.63 -23.82 -11.19
C PHE A 242 5.36 -23.17 -11.74
N VAL A 243 4.92 -22.07 -11.15
CA VAL A 243 3.71 -21.36 -11.57
C VAL A 243 3.83 -19.87 -11.27
N LYS A 244 3.33 -19.05 -12.18
CA LYS A 244 3.19 -17.60 -11.99
C LYS A 244 1.72 -17.24 -12.02
N VAL A 245 1.27 -16.54 -11.00
CA VAL A 245 -0.13 -16.20 -10.75
C VAL A 245 -0.28 -14.69 -10.66
N ASN A 246 -1.24 -14.15 -11.40
CA ASN A 246 -1.65 -12.76 -11.37
C ASN A 246 -2.74 -12.56 -10.33
N PHE A 247 -2.55 -11.59 -9.46
CA PHE A 247 -3.49 -11.11 -8.46
C PHE A 247 -3.92 -9.69 -8.85
N THR A 248 -5.19 -9.50 -9.17
CA THR A 248 -5.76 -8.21 -9.59
C THR A 248 -6.70 -7.71 -8.50
N ALA A 249 -6.38 -6.59 -7.85
CA ALA A 249 -7.27 -5.97 -6.89
C ALA A 249 -8.35 -5.13 -7.60
N ALA A 250 -9.56 -5.14 -7.07
CA ALA A 250 -10.61 -4.23 -7.49
C ALA A 250 -10.20 -2.76 -7.31
N ALA A 251 -10.87 -1.84 -8.00
CA ALA A 251 -10.50 -0.42 -8.00
C ALA A 251 -10.88 0.32 -6.71
N ASP A 252 -11.56 -0.34 -5.78
CA ASP A 252 -12.12 0.23 -4.54
C ASP A 252 -11.15 0.20 -3.35
N GLY A 253 -10.11 -0.62 -3.39
CA GLY A 253 -9.11 -0.66 -2.31
C GLY A 253 -7.96 -1.62 -2.56
N ASP A 254 -6.90 -1.49 -1.74
CA ASP A 254 -5.77 -2.43 -1.74
C ASP A 254 -6.20 -3.77 -1.12
N VAL A 255 -5.71 -4.86 -1.67
CA VAL A 255 -5.96 -6.19 -1.12
C VAL A 255 -4.66 -6.79 -0.60
N MET A 256 -4.64 -7.09 0.70
CA MET A 256 -3.53 -7.81 1.33
C MET A 256 -3.82 -9.30 1.28
N VAL A 257 -2.90 -10.06 0.69
CA VAL A 257 -2.93 -11.53 0.70
C VAL A 257 -2.14 -12.03 1.91
N LYS A 258 -2.81 -12.83 2.76
CA LYS A 258 -2.25 -13.33 4.03
C LYS A 258 -1.88 -14.80 4.00
N ASN A 259 -2.57 -15.57 3.15
CA ASN A 259 -2.31 -16.99 2.98
C ASN A 259 -2.40 -17.38 1.50
N LEU A 260 -1.48 -18.24 1.08
CA LEU A 260 -1.52 -18.93 -0.22
C LEU A 260 -1.20 -20.39 0.00
N LYS A 261 -2.06 -21.28 -0.54
CA LYS A 261 -1.89 -22.73 -0.44
C LYS A 261 -1.87 -23.34 -1.83
N PHE A 262 -0.74 -23.96 -2.19
CA PHE A 262 -0.59 -24.63 -3.48
C PHE A 262 -0.57 -26.14 -3.27
N LYS A 263 -1.11 -26.85 -4.26
CA LYS A 263 -1.10 -28.31 -4.33
C LYS A 263 -0.10 -28.79 -5.37
N ARG A 264 0.76 -29.72 -4.98
CA ARG A 264 1.64 -30.42 -5.91
C ARG A 264 0.81 -31.37 -6.77
N SER A 265 1.19 -31.49 -8.04
CA SER A 265 0.62 -32.43 -9.02
C SER A 265 1.73 -33.14 -9.79
N GLY A 266 1.35 -34.10 -10.59
CA GLY A 266 2.27 -34.96 -11.35
C GLY A 266 2.70 -36.23 -10.60
N ILE A 267 3.59 -36.98 -11.20
CA ILE A 267 4.11 -38.25 -10.66
C ILE A 267 5.39 -37.95 -9.87
N SER A 268 5.22 -37.50 -8.64
CA SER A 268 6.34 -37.14 -7.75
C SER A 268 5.94 -37.31 -6.29
N ALA A 269 6.90 -37.25 -5.39
CA ALA A 269 6.71 -37.27 -3.94
C ALA A 269 6.97 -35.87 -3.34
N ASP A 270 6.48 -35.63 -2.12
CA ASP A 270 6.74 -34.35 -1.40
C ASP A 270 8.24 -34.18 -1.14
N THR A 271 8.97 -35.27 -0.95
CA THR A 271 10.42 -35.33 -0.72
C THR A 271 11.25 -35.07 -1.98
N ASP A 272 10.66 -34.89 -3.14
CA ASP A 272 11.40 -34.50 -4.36
C ASP A 272 11.70 -32.97 -4.39
N LEU A 273 11.14 -32.22 -3.45
CA LEU A 273 11.35 -30.79 -3.27
C LEU A 273 11.94 -30.51 -1.88
N ASP A 274 12.94 -29.65 -1.82
CA ASP A 274 13.64 -29.31 -0.58
C ASP A 274 13.05 -28.07 0.11
N GLY A 275 12.64 -27.07 -0.67
CA GLY A 275 12.00 -25.87 -0.17
C GLY A 275 11.25 -25.12 -1.26
N LEU A 276 10.17 -24.43 -0.88
CA LEU A 276 9.39 -23.58 -1.79
C LEU A 276 9.30 -22.15 -1.26
N PHE A 277 9.23 -21.21 -2.18
CA PHE A 277 9.31 -19.77 -1.92
C PHE A 277 8.34 -19.01 -2.82
N LEU A 278 7.84 -17.88 -2.33
CA LEU A 278 7.13 -16.90 -3.14
C LEU A 278 8.07 -15.77 -3.58
N TYR A 279 7.94 -15.36 -4.83
CA TYR A 279 8.71 -14.27 -5.42
C TYR A 279 7.82 -13.22 -6.09
N ASP A 280 8.16 -11.95 -5.90
CA ASP A 280 7.68 -10.80 -6.67
C ASP A 280 8.82 -10.38 -7.62
N GLY A 281 8.75 -10.80 -8.88
CA GLY A 281 9.85 -10.66 -9.82
C GLY A 281 11.11 -11.38 -9.33
N ILE A 282 12.15 -10.61 -8.99
CA ILE A 282 13.42 -11.12 -8.45
C ILE A 282 13.46 -11.11 -6.91
N THR A 283 12.50 -10.48 -6.26
CA THR A 283 12.47 -10.33 -4.80
C THR A 283 11.80 -11.52 -4.15
N ARG A 284 12.51 -12.22 -3.27
CA ARG A 284 11.95 -13.28 -2.45
C ARG A 284 11.10 -12.69 -1.33
N LEU A 285 9.86 -13.16 -1.21
CA LEU A 285 8.86 -12.67 -0.25
C LEU A 285 8.78 -13.51 1.02
N THR A 286 9.16 -14.79 0.95
CA THR A 286 8.99 -15.73 2.07
C THR A 286 10.25 -16.53 2.34
N ASP A 287 10.37 -17.05 3.56
CA ASP A 287 11.30 -18.11 3.86
C ASP A 287 10.87 -19.43 3.22
N ALA A 288 11.73 -20.44 3.27
CA ALA A 288 11.44 -21.76 2.76
C ALA A 288 10.24 -22.39 3.47
N SER A 289 9.28 -22.90 2.68
CA SER A 289 8.17 -23.68 3.18
C SER A 289 8.26 -25.11 2.64
N SER A 290 8.00 -26.07 3.53
CA SER A 290 8.00 -27.49 3.17
C SER A 290 6.64 -27.93 2.63
N ILE A 291 6.65 -28.94 1.78
CA ILE A 291 5.45 -29.63 1.33
C ILE A 291 5.04 -30.71 2.34
N SER A 292 3.75 -30.83 2.59
CA SER A 292 3.17 -31.90 3.41
C SER A 292 1.82 -32.30 2.83
N SER A 293 1.60 -33.61 2.68
CA SER A 293 0.35 -34.15 2.11
C SER A 293 -0.02 -33.54 0.75
N ASN A 294 0.96 -33.34 -0.09
CA ASN A 294 0.90 -32.68 -1.39
C ASN A 294 0.63 -31.16 -1.36
N TYR A 295 0.62 -30.51 -0.20
CA TYR A 295 0.36 -29.07 -0.11
C TYR A 295 1.53 -28.32 0.48
N VAL A 296 1.79 -27.12 -0.05
CA VAL A 296 2.62 -26.09 0.59
C VAL A 296 1.74 -24.90 0.95
N THR A 297 1.94 -24.38 2.15
CA THR A 297 1.18 -23.24 2.66
C THR A 297 2.13 -22.14 3.10
N PHE A 298 1.91 -20.94 2.58
CA PHE A 298 2.56 -19.73 3.02
C PHE A 298 1.55 -18.92 3.82
N ASN A 299 1.89 -18.55 5.04
CA ASN A 299 1.00 -17.82 5.93
C ASN A 299 1.76 -16.69 6.64
N ASN A 300 1.19 -15.48 6.60
CA ASN A 300 1.67 -14.34 7.35
C ASN A 300 0.48 -13.45 7.74
N ALA A 301 0.17 -13.36 9.02
CA ALA A 301 -0.94 -12.58 9.54
C ALA A 301 -0.81 -11.07 9.19
N SER A 302 0.42 -10.57 9.07
CA SER A 302 0.74 -9.19 8.68
C SER A 302 0.74 -8.99 7.15
N GLY A 303 0.48 -10.05 6.37
CA GLY A 303 0.45 -10.07 4.92
C GLY A 303 1.71 -10.66 4.29
N LEU A 304 1.51 -11.50 3.27
CA LEU A 304 2.57 -11.98 2.38
C LEU A 304 2.97 -10.90 1.38
N PHE A 305 1.97 -10.21 0.83
CA PHE A 305 2.11 -9.05 -0.07
C PHE A 305 0.78 -8.30 -0.18
N THR A 306 0.87 -7.08 -0.67
CA THR A 306 -0.30 -6.24 -0.99
C THR A 306 -0.40 -6.01 -2.48
N VAL A 307 -1.61 -6.14 -3.02
CA VAL A 307 -1.97 -5.77 -4.39
C VAL A 307 -2.65 -4.40 -4.33
N ALA A 308 -2.05 -3.40 -4.93
CA ALA A 308 -2.62 -2.06 -4.94
C ALA A 308 -3.94 -2.02 -5.73
N LYS A 309 -4.87 -1.18 -5.32
CA LYS A 309 -6.18 -1.04 -5.96
C LYS A 309 -6.06 -0.84 -7.47
N GLY A 310 -6.89 -1.58 -8.22
CA GLY A 310 -6.93 -1.48 -9.67
C GLY A 310 -5.65 -1.94 -10.39
N THR A 311 -4.70 -2.57 -9.68
CA THR A 311 -3.44 -3.05 -10.26
C THR A 311 -3.35 -4.58 -10.26
N ILE A 312 -2.38 -5.08 -11.02
CA ILE A 312 -2.02 -6.49 -11.07
C ILE A 312 -0.66 -6.68 -10.41
N LYS A 313 -0.57 -7.66 -9.53
CA LYS A 313 0.68 -8.15 -8.97
C LYS A 313 0.87 -9.62 -9.36
N ALA A 314 2.01 -9.92 -9.99
CA ALA A 314 2.34 -11.27 -10.42
C ALA A 314 3.30 -11.93 -9.41
N ILE A 315 2.90 -13.06 -8.86
CA ILE A 315 3.68 -13.82 -7.88
C ILE A 315 4.08 -15.15 -8.48
N THR A 316 5.37 -15.49 -8.38
CA THR A 316 5.91 -16.77 -8.86
C THR A 316 6.19 -17.69 -7.68
N LEU A 317 5.66 -18.90 -7.73
CA LEU A 317 6.06 -19.99 -6.83
C LEU A 317 7.32 -20.65 -7.42
N LYS A 318 8.39 -20.61 -6.65
CA LYS A 318 9.65 -21.27 -6.97
C LYS A 318 10.00 -22.30 -5.91
N GLY A 319 10.85 -23.26 -6.27
CA GLY A 319 11.33 -24.24 -5.32
C GLY A 319 12.69 -24.80 -5.70
N ASP A 320 13.33 -25.39 -4.72
CA ASP A 320 14.58 -26.12 -4.88
C ASP A 320 14.28 -27.63 -5.00
N MET A 321 14.90 -28.26 -5.98
CA MET A 321 14.79 -29.71 -6.16
C MET A 321 15.64 -30.43 -5.10
N TYR A 322 15.10 -31.50 -4.54
CA TYR A 322 15.92 -32.40 -3.74
C TYR A 322 16.93 -33.12 -4.64
N PHE A 323 18.20 -33.14 -4.23
CA PHE A 323 19.29 -33.66 -5.07
C PHE A 323 19.09 -35.13 -5.50
N ALA A 324 18.55 -35.96 -4.63
CA ALA A 324 18.34 -37.37 -4.87
C ALA A 324 16.97 -37.72 -5.53
N ALA A 325 16.23 -36.70 -6.03
CA ALA A 325 15.00 -36.98 -6.78
C ALA A 325 15.32 -37.72 -8.07
N THR A 326 14.59 -38.83 -8.33
CA THR A 326 14.87 -39.72 -9.47
C THR A 326 14.40 -39.10 -10.79
N SER A 327 15.05 -39.44 -11.90
CA SER A 327 14.62 -39.09 -13.26
C SER A 327 13.23 -39.63 -13.61
N GLY A 328 12.59 -39.02 -14.60
CA GLY A 328 11.33 -39.47 -15.18
C GLY A 328 10.09 -39.08 -14.35
N LYS A 329 10.24 -38.32 -13.29
CA LYS A 329 9.10 -37.79 -12.55
C LYS A 329 8.58 -36.52 -13.20
N THR A 330 7.32 -36.16 -12.88
CA THR A 330 6.72 -34.89 -13.28
C THR A 330 6.22 -34.14 -12.05
N ILE A 331 6.49 -32.84 -12.00
CA ILE A 331 6.14 -31.99 -10.87
C ILE A 331 5.47 -30.72 -11.39
N GLY A 332 4.27 -30.42 -10.91
CA GLY A 332 3.55 -29.18 -11.13
C GLY A 332 3.00 -28.62 -9.83
N MET A 333 2.68 -27.34 -9.82
CA MET A 333 2.08 -26.65 -8.68
C MET A 333 0.83 -25.91 -9.11
N ASN A 334 -0.26 -26.10 -8.36
CA ASN A 334 -1.58 -25.59 -8.69
C ASN A 334 -2.20 -24.88 -7.50
N LEU A 335 -2.89 -23.79 -7.76
CA LEU A 335 -3.79 -23.12 -6.81
C LEU A 335 -5.19 -23.67 -7.08
N ILE A 336 -5.73 -24.47 -6.15
CA ILE A 336 -6.89 -25.35 -6.43
C ILE A 336 -8.22 -24.60 -6.35
N ALA A 337 -8.38 -23.71 -5.38
CA ALA A 337 -9.65 -23.04 -5.11
C ALA A 337 -9.46 -21.62 -4.60
N ALA A 338 -10.49 -20.79 -4.70
CA ALA A 338 -10.49 -19.45 -4.11
C ALA A 338 -10.22 -19.46 -2.60
N ALA A 339 -10.66 -20.49 -1.89
CA ALA A 339 -10.43 -20.67 -0.47
C ALA A 339 -8.96 -20.90 -0.08
N ASP A 340 -8.10 -21.26 -1.04
CA ASP A 340 -6.65 -21.40 -0.84
C ASP A 340 -5.92 -20.04 -0.81
N VAL A 341 -6.66 -18.95 -1.04
CA VAL A 341 -6.18 -17.55 -0.97
C VAL A 341 -6.92 -16.84 0.15
N ILE A 342 -6.25 -16.50 1.23
CA ILE A 342 -6.86 -15.71 2.32
C ILE A 342 -6.35 -14.28 2.23
N THR A 343 -7.29 -13.35 2.26
CA THR A 343 -7.06 -11.91 2.17
C THR A 343 -7.36 -11.20 3.49
N ASN A 344 -7.27 -9.88 3.51
CA ASN A 344 -7.73 -9.01 4.58
C ASN A 344 -9.25 -8.75 4.57
N GLY A 345 -10.05 -9.65 3.98
CA GLY A 345 -11.51 -9.56 3.89
C GLY A 345 -12.05 -9.39 2.47
N ALA A 346 -11.18 -9.21 1.47
CA ALA A 346 -11.59 -9.16 0.07
C ALA A 346 -12.09 -10.54 -0.40
N ALA A 347 -13.17 -10.54 -1.17
CA ALA A 347 -13.66 -11.74 -1.84
C ALA A 347 -12.70 -12.17 -2.95
N VAL A 348 -12.39 -13.46 -3.01
CA VAL A 348 -11.49 -14.02 -4.02
C VAL A 348 -12.31 -14.65 -5.15
N SER A 349 -11.99 -14.29 -6.38
CA SER A 349 -12.60 -14.83 -7.61
C SER A 349 -11.53 -15.28 -8.59
N GLY A 350 -11.91 -16.11 -9.57
CA GLY A 350 -11.02 -16.61 -10.61
C GLY A 350 -11.51 -17.94 -11.18
N SER A 351 -10.87 -18.39 -12.25
CA SER A 351 -11.15 -19.70 -12.84
C SER A 351 -10.18 -20.74 -12.26
N PHE A 352 -10.64 -21.44 -11.23
CA PHE A 352 -9.85 -22.47 -10.55
C PHE A 352 -10.14 -23.88 -11.12
N PRO A 353 -9.17 -24.82 -11.08
CA PRO A 353 -7.81 -24.66 -10.57
C PRO A 353 -6.93 -23.81 -11.50
N ILE A 354 -6.03 -23.02 -10.92
CA ILE A 354 -4.98 -22.31 -11.64
C ILE A 354 -3.76 -23.22 -11.64
N SER A 355 -3.45 -23.80 -12.78
CA SER A 355 -2.46 -24.88 -12.89
C SER A 355 -1.18 -24.40 -13.58
N GLY A 356 -0.05 -24.61 -12.91
CA GLY A 356 1.27 -24.51 -13.52
C GLY A 356 1.54 -25.70 -14.46
N ASN A 357 2.51 -25.53 -15.34
CA ASN A 357 2.96 -26.59 -16.23
C ASN A 357 3.77 -27.63 -15.45
N LEU A 358 3.78 -28.86 -15.98
CA LEU A 358 4.58 -29.95 -15.41
C LEU A 358 6.06 -29.80 -15.81
N MET A 359 6.94 -29.81 -14.82
CA MET A 359 8.38 -29.96 -15.00
C MET A 359 8.75 -31.43 -14.97
N SER A 360 9.68 -31.88 -15.80
CA SER A 360 10.16 -33.26 -15.85
C SER A 360 11.54 -33.35 -15.21
N THR A 361 11.74 -34.31 -14.30
CA THR A 361 13.06 -34.52 -13.69
C THR A 361 13.98 -35.34 -14.61
N ALA A 362 15.23 -34.93 -14.71
CA ALA A 362 16.30 -35.68 -15.33
C ALA A 362 17.56 -35.70 -14.47
N ASN A 363 18.27 -36.79 -14.42
CA ASN A 363 19.56 -36.85 -13.74
C ASN A 363 20.62 -36.17 -14.60
N ALA A 364 21.52 -35.40 -13.98
CA ALA A 364 22.60 -34.72 -14.67
C ALA A 364 23.49 -35.67 -15.51
N THR A 365 23.68 -36.91 -15.06
CA THR A 365 24.43 -37.93 -15.78
C THR A 365 23.71 -38.47 -17.04
N ASP A 366 22.39 -38.35 -17.13
CA ASP A 366 21.60 -38.78 -18.28
C ASP A 366 21.57 -37.74 -19.39
N LEU A 367 21.84 -36.48 -19.10
CA LEU A 367 21.88 -35.37 -20.08
C LEU A 367 23.22 -35.29 -20.83
N GLY A 368 24.23 -35.98 -20.36
CA GLY A 368 25.57 -36.01 -20.95
C GLY A 368 25.85 -37.17 -21.91
N LYS A 369 24.82 -38.00 -22.20
CA LYS A 369 24.88 -39.08 -23.16
C LYS A 369 24.12 -38.72 -24.43
#